data_4c27020ceec9c97c7f90f3a345dd0b42
#
_entry.id   4c27020ceec9c97c7f90f3a345dd0b42
#
_cell.length_a   1.000
_cell.length_b   1.000
_cell.length_c   1.000
_cell.angle_alpha   90.00
_cell.angle_beta   90.00
_cell.angle_gamma   90.00
#
_symmetry.space_group_name_H-M   'P 1'
#
loop_
_entity.id
_entity.type
_entity.pdbx_description
1 polymer ?
#
loop_
_entity_poly.entity_id
_entity_poly.type
_entity_poly.pdbx_seq_one_letter_code
_entity_poly.pdbx_strand_id
1 'polypeptide(L)'
;QFDLYHSLDNNFVGSDKLFANDYGAVLCADDVNKYYRGPERFSICLKDVNGNPIVGENVIININGVDYKKVSDDKGTASLAINLDSGEYLAKVSYNGRFGSDSKKANVKVYETISGNDIVKMFRNETQFYAKFIDSSGNPLAKRAVTFNINGVFYTRNTDDSGYAKLNINLRPGTYILTAYNPVNN
;
A
#
# COMPACT_ATOMS: atom_id res chain seq x y z
N GLN A 1 15.76 -26.49 -24.13
CA GLN A 1 15.48 -27.09 -25.43
C GLN A 1 15.31 -28.58 -25.21
N PHE A 2 14.17 -29.14 -25.61
CA PHE A 2 13.89 -30.57 -25.50
C PHE A 2 13.62 -31.10 -26.89
N ASP A 3 14.23 -32.25 -27.19
CA ASP A 3 13.96 -32.97 -28.42
C ASP A 3 12.86 -33.99 -28.14
N LEU A 4 11.77 -33.92 -28.89
CA LEU A 4 10.65 -34.84 -28.82
C LEU A 4 10.81 -35.93 -29.90
N TYR A 5 10.76 -37.17 -29.49
CA TYR A 5 10.73 -38.33 -30.37
C TYR A 5 9.29 -38.74 -30.60
N HIS A 6 8.89 -38.76 -31.88
CA HIS A 6 7.53 -39.07 -32.32
C HIS A 6 7.42 -40.46 -32.93
N SER A 7 8.05 -41.41 -32.38
CA SER A 7 7.91 -42.78 -32.92
C SER A 7 7.81 -43.82 -31.81
N LEU A 8 6.83 -44.67 -31.92
CA LEU A 8 6.72 -45.87 -31.10
C LEU A 8 7.82 -46.88 -31.41
N ASP A 9 8.57 -46.70 -32.51
CA ASP A 9 9.58 -47.62 -33.01
C ASP A 9 11.01 -47.16 -32.74
N ASN A 10 11.21 -46.19 -31.84
CA ASN A 10 12.50 -45.58 -31.54
C ASN A 10 13.21 -44.92 -32.76
N ASN A 11 12.53 -44.69 -33.85
CA ASN A 11 13.05 -43.92 -34.96
C ASN A 11 12.78 -42.43 -34.75
N PHE A 12 13.82 -41.62 -34.83
CA PHE A 12 13.73 -40.18 -34.80
C PHE A 12 13.02 -39.67 -36.07
N VAL A 13 11.84 -39.11 -35.93
CA VAL A 13 11.00 -38.62 -37.05
C VAL A 13 11.15 -37.12 -37.29
N GLY A 14 11.71 -36.40 -36.36
CA GLY A 14 11.96 -34.96 -36.47
C GLY A 14 12.28 -34.33 -35.09
N SER A 15 12.93 -33.21 -35.09
CA SER A 15 13.08 -32.39 -33.87
C SER A 15 12.08 -31.26 -33.91
N ASP A 16 11.02 -31.39 -33.16
CA ASP A 16 10.23 -30.23 -32.79
C ASP A 16 10.93 -29.56 -31.62
N LYS A 17 11.43 -28.35 -31.85
CA LYS A 17 11.98 -27.55 -30.78
C LYS A 17 10.85 -27.08 -29.91
N LEU A 18 10.64 -27.76 -28.79
CA LEU A 18 9.78 -27.26 -27.75
C LEU A 18 10.52 -26.15 -27.02
N PHE A 19 10.21 -24.93 -27.32
CA PHE A 19 10.63 -23.79 -26.51
C PHE A 19 9.78 -23.76 -25.26
N ALA A 20 10.10 -24.63 -24.31
CA ALA A 20 9.42 -24.61 -22.99
C ALA A 20 9.52 -23.24 -22.29
N ASN A 21 10.41 -22.38 -22.81
CA ASN A 21 10.63 -21.02 -22.28
C ASN A 21 9.72 -19.95 -22.90
N ASP A 22 8.96 -20.25 -23.97
CA ASP A 22 8.09 -19.26 -24.60
C ASP A 22 6.72 -19.11 -23.90
N TYR A 23 6.44 -19.97 -22.91
CA TYR A 23 5.15 -20.01 -22.21
C TYR A 23 5.26 -19.80 -20.70
N GLY A 24 6.32 -19.18 -20.22
CA GLY A 24 6.44 -18.83 -18.81
C GLY A 24 6.03 -17.39 -18.56
N ALA A 25 5.15 -17.20 -17.60
CA ALA A 25 4.87 -15.87 -17.06
C ALA A 25 5.75 -15.59 -15.85
N VAL A 26 6.28 -14.38 -15.75
CA VAL A 26 7.07 -13.88 -14.62
C VAL A 26 6.39 -12.64 -14.07
N LEU A 27 5.99 -12.71 -12.79
CA LEU A 27 5.50 -11.55 -12.03
C LEU A 27 6.66 -10.83 -11.34
N CYS A 28 6.62 -9.53 -11.32
CA CYS A 28 7.40 -8.70 -10.42
C CYS A 28 6.47 -7.81 -9.59
N ALA A 29 6.80 -7.63 -8.34
CA ALA A 29 6.09 -6.78 -7.42
C ALA A 29 7.09 -6.27 -6.38
N ASP A 30 7.15 -4.95 -6.22
CA ASP A 30 8.02 -4.29 -5.26
C ASP A 30 7.22 -3.86 -4.03
N ASP A 31 7.92 -3.74 -2.90
CA ASP A 31 7.34 -3.19 -1.67
C ASP A 31 6.93 -1.73 -1.88
N VAL A 32 5.82 -1.34 -1.27
CA VAL A 32 5.31 0.02 -1.31
C VAL A 32 5.29 0.62 0.08
N ASN A 33 5.93 1.78 0.21
CA ASN A 33 5.87 2.61 1.40
C ASN A 33 5.18 3.93 1.03
N LYS A 34 4.12 4.27 1.74
CA LYS A 34 3.37 5.51 1.49
C LYS A 34 2.79 6.07 2.77
N TYR A 35 2.48 7.35 2.78
CA TYR A 35 1.64 7.93 3.82
C TYR A 35 0.16 7.71 3.53
N TYR A 36 -0.65 7.75 4.57
CA TYR A 36 -2.11 7.67 4.45
C TYR A 36 -2.61 8.67 3.40
N ARG A 37 -3.39 8.15 2.43
CA ARG A 37 -3.88 8.89 1.25
C ARG A 37 -2.78 9.47 0.32
N GLY A 38 -1.54 9.04 0.45
CA GLY A 38 -0.48 9.36 -0.52
C GLY A 38 -0.81 8.86 -1.92
N PRO A 39 -0.19 9.46 -2.96
CA PRO A 39 -0.48 9.14 -4.35
C PRO A 39 0.11 7.81 -4.83
N GLU A 40 1.02 7.22 -4.07
CA GLU A 40 1.74 6.01 -4.45
C GLU A 40 0.75 4.86 -4.69
N ARG A 41 1.03 4.10 -5.73
CA ARG A 41 0.24 2.95 -6.15
C ARG A 41 1.05 1.68 -6.01
N PHE A 42 0.39 0.58 -5.69
CA PHE A 42 0.98 -0.73 -5.81
C PHE A 42 0.97 -1.14 -7.29
N SER A 43 2.15 -1.32 -7.87
CA SER A 43 2.31 -1.69 -9.28
C SER A 43 3.02 -3.02 -9.39
N ILE A 44 2.57 -3.84 -10.30
CA ILE A 44 3.18 -5.13 -10.65
C ILE A 44 3.56 -5.12 -12.12
N CYS A 45 4.53 -5.92 -12.51
CA CYS A 45 4.77 -6.22 -13.90
C CYS A 45 4.47 -7.70 -14.19
N LEU A 46 3.99 -7.96 -15.39
CA LEU A 46 3.77 -9.29 -15.93
C LEU A 46 4.53 -9.40 -17.26
N LYS A 47 5.51 -10.29 -17.30
CA LYS A 47 6.40 -10.48 -18.46
C LYS A 47 6.49 -11.95 -18.81
N ASP A 48 6.88 -12.23 -20.06
CA ASP A 48 7.32 -13.57 -20.44
C ASP A 48 8.75 -13.85 -19.91
N VAL A 49 9.24 -15.06 -20.11
CA VAL A 49 10.59 -15.46 -19.69
C VAL A 49 11.71 -14.73 -20.43
N ASN A 50 11.41 -14.12 -21.57
CA ASN A 50 12.35 -13.32 -22.36
C ASN A 50 12.34 -11.84 -21.94
N GLY A 51 11.48 -11.48 -20.98
CA GLY A 51 11.33 -10.12 -20.48
C GLY A 51 10.37 -9.24 -21.28
N ASN A 52 9.67 -9.78 -22.29
CA ASN A 52 8.67 -9.03 -23.04
C ASN A 52 7.38 -8.84 -22.22
N PRO A 53 6.69 -7.71 -22.34
CA PRO A 53 5.46 -7.47 -21.62
C PRO A 53 4.34 -8.42 -22.07
N ILE A 54 3.63 -8.99 -21.11
CA ILE A 54 2.38 -9.72 -21.36
C ILE A 54 1.22 -8.74 -21.17
N VAL A 55 0.51 -8.48 -22.26
CA VAL A 55 -0.51 -7.41 -22.37
C VAL A 55 -1.91 -8.00 -22.32
N GLY A 56 -2.84 -7.30 -21.68
CA GLY A 56 -4.26 -7.63 -21.70
C GLY A 56 -4.64 -8.82 -20.81
N GLU A 57 -3.74 -9.29 -19.98
CA GLU A 57 -3.97 -10.43 -19.09
C GLU A 57 -4.44 -9.99 -17.70
N ASN A 58 -5.23 -10.86 -17.07
CA ASN A 58 -5.76 -10.61 -15.74
C ASN A 58 -4.77 -11.03 -14.65
N VAL A 59 -4.49 -10.11 -13.73
CA VAL A 59 -3.72 -10.38 -12.51
C VAL A 59 -4.63 -10.15 -11.30
N ILE A 60 -4.55 -11.01 -10.31
CA ILE A 60 -5.27 -10.85 -9.04
C ILE A 60 -4.28 -10.35 -8.00
N ILE A 61 -4.64 -9.25 -7.36
CA ILE A 61 -3.93 -8.66 -6.23
C ILE A 61 -4.80 -8.83 -5.00
N ASN A 62 -4.42 -9.71 -4.08
CA ASN A 62 -5.05 -9.84 -2.78
C ASN A 62 -4.33 -8.98 -1.76
N ILE A 63 -5.02 -8.06 -1.11
CA ILE A 63 -4.48 -7.26 -0.02
C ILE A 63 -5.57 -7.03 1.03
N ASN A 64 -5.22 -7.17 2.29
CA ASN A 64 -6.16 -7.05 3.41
C ASN A 64 -7.42 -7.94 3.24
N GLY A 65 -7.26 -9.15 2.68
CA GLY A 65 -8.33 -10.12 2.46
C GLY A 65 -9.25 -9.82 1.27
N VAL A 66 -8.99 -8.77 0.49
CA VAL A 66 -9.79 -8.37 -0.67
C VAL A 66 -9.03 -8.65 -1.96
N ASP A 67 -9.69 -9.30 -2.91
CA ASP A 67 -9.16 -9.58 -4.25
C ASP A 67 -9.50 -8.45 -5.22
N TYR A 68 -8.48 -7.92 -5.85
CA TYR A 68 -8.59 -6.92 -6.91
C TYR A 68 -8.10 -7.51 -8.23
N LYS A 69 -9.01 -7.65 -9.18
CA LYS A 69 -8.69 -8.06 -10.55
C LYS A 69 -8.23 -6.84 -11.35
N LYS A 70 -7.01 -6.91 -11.90
CA LYS A 70 -6.42 -5.87 -12.74
C LYS A 70 -5.96 -6.47 -14.06
N VAL A 71 -5.95 -5.66 -15.10
CA VAL A 71 -5.51 -6.04 -16.45
C VAL A 71 -4.16 -5.40 -16.71
N SER A 72 -3.22 -6.16 -17.25
CA SER A 72 -1.92 -5.64 -17.66
C SER A 72 -2.05 -4.73 -18.88
N ASP A 73 -1.39 -3.57 -18.82
CA ASP A 73 -1.36 -2.57 -19.88
C ASP A 73 -0.37 -2.94 -21.01
N ASP A 74 -0.14 -2.02 -21.93
CA ASP A 74 0.79 -2.16 -23.07
C ASP A 74 2.25 -2.37 -22.67
N LYS A 75 2.60 -2.09 -21.41
CA LYS A 75 3.92 -2.33 -20.80
C LYS A 75 3.96 -3.58 -19.94
N GLY A 76 2.88 -4.35 -19.92
CA GLY A 76 2.71 -5.49 -19.02
C GLY A 76 2.52 -5.09 -17.56
N THR A 77 2.14 -3.85 -17.27
CA THR A 77 1.98 -3.34 -15.90
C THR A 77 0.52 -3.35 -15.49
N ALA A 78 0.25 -3.74 -14.25
CA ALA A 78 -1.04 -3.56 -13.63
C ALA A 78 -0.86 -2.83 -12.29
N SER A 79 -1.77 -1.91 -11.96
CA SER A 79 -1.64 -1.10 -10.76
C SER A 79 -2.92 -0.99 -9.95
N LEU A 80 -2.75 -0.89 -8.62
CA LEU A 80 -3.82 -0.73 -7.64
C LEU A 80 -3.57 0.53 -6.80
N ALA A 81 -4.58 1.39 -6.69
CA ALA A 81 -4.56 2.47 -5.71
C ALA A 81 -4.74 1.88 -4.29
N ILE A 82 -3.87 2.26 -3.38
CA ILE A 82 -3.90 1.78 -1.99
C ILE A 82 -4.65 2.82 -1.16
N ASN A 83 -5.87 2.47 -0.74
CA ASN A 83 -6.75 3.26 0.12
C ASN A 83 -6.99 2.54 1.46
N LEU A 84 -5.91 2.02 2.04
CA LEU A 84 -5.93 1.34 3.34
C LEU A 84 -5.57 2.32 4.45
N ASP A 85 -6.02 2.02 5.65
CA ASP A 85 -5.61 2.72 6.86
C ASP A 85 -4.11 2.54 7.11
N SER A 86 -3.55 3.34 8.03
CA SER A 86 -2.15 3.18 8.45
C SER A 86 -1.91 1.77 9.03
N GLY A 87 -0.81 1.15 8.63
CA GLY A 87 -0.51 -0.22 9.00
C GLY A 87 0.44 -0.90 8.02
N GLU A 88 0.71 -2.17 8.28
CA GLU A 88 1.54 -3.03 7.44
C GLU A 88 0.67 -4.15 6.87
N TYR A 89 0.72 -4.32 5.57
CA TYR A 89 -0.09 -5.27 4.81
C TYR A 89 0.79 -6.12 3.92
N LEU A 90 0.39 -7.37 3.71
CA LEU A 90 1.00 -8.26 2.73
C LEU A 90 0.11 -8.31 1.50
N ALA A 91 0.61 -7.81 0.38
CA ALA A 91 0.00 -8.01 -0.92
C ALA A 91 0.43 -9.35 -1.49
N LYS A 92 -0.52 -10.16 -1.94
CA LYS A 92 -0.29 -11.41 -2.67
C LYS A 92 -0.76 -11.20 -4.09
N VAL A 93 0.13 -11.38 -5.05
CA VAL A 93 -0.16 -11.22 -6.46
C VAL A 93 -0.15 -12.59 -7.11
N SER A 94 -1.11 -12.88 -7.93
CA SER A 94 -1.17 -14.14 -8.69
C SER A 94 -1.61 -13.90 -10.12
N TYR A 95 -0.99 -14.62 -11.01
CA TYR A 95 -1.38 -14.77 -12.39
C TYR A 95 -1.60 -16.24 -12.71
N ASN A 96 -2.66 -16.54 -13.42
CA ASN A 96 -2.94 -17.84 -13.98
C ASN A 96 -3.68 -17.64 -15.31
N GLY A 97 -2.99 -17.78 -16.41
CA GLY A 97 -3.51 -17.49 -17.74
C GLY A 97 -2.80 -18.28 -18.83
N ARG A 98 -2.96 -17.83 -20.07
CA ARG A 98 -2.42 -18.53 -21.25
C ARG A 98 -0.89 -18.66 -21.29
N PHE A 99 -0.17 -17.86 -20.53
CA PHE A 99 1.30 -17.91 -20.42
C PHE A 99 1.79 -18.67 -19.18
N GLY A 100 0.92 -19.48 -18.55
CA GLY A 100 1.24 -20.24 -17.34
C GLY A 100 0.77 -19.56 -16.06
N SER A 101 1.45 -19.81 -14.95
CA SER A 101 1.12 -19.25 -13.66
C SER A 101 2.35 -18.79 -12.90
N ASP A 102 2.22 -17.68 -12.16
CA ASP A 102 3.22 -17.21 -11.20
C ASP A 102 2.53 -16.50 -10.03
N SER A 103 3.23 -16.40 -8.92
CA SER A 103 2.76 -15.67 -7.75
C SER A 103 3.91 -14.96 -7.04
N LYS A 104 3.63 -13.76 -6.53
CA LYS A 104 4.57 -12.93 -5.76
C LYS A 104 3.90 -12.38 -4.52
N LYS A 105 4.73 -11.99 -3.57
CA LYS A 105 4.33 -11.27 -2.36
C LYS A 105 5.16 -10.00 -2.26
N ALA A 106 4.55 -8.93 -1.79
CA ALA A 106 5.21 -7.66 -1.50
C ALA A 106 4.59 -7.02 -0.27
N ASN A 107 5.36 -6.23 0.45
CA ASN A 107 4.88 -5.51 1.62
C ASN A 107 4.32 -4.15 1.21
N VAL A 108 3.23 -3.78 1.83
CA VAL A 108 2.64 -2.44 1.68
C VAL A 108 2.58 -1.81 3.06
N LYS A 109 3.32 -0.74 3.25
CA LYS A 109 3.34 0.01 4.50
C LYS A 109 2.70 1.37 4.31
N VAL A 110 1.65 1.63 5.07
CA VAL A 110 0.95 2.91 5.10
C VAL A 110 1.27 3.61 6.41
N TYR A 111 1.97 4.74 6.33
CA TYR A 111 2.36 5.52 7.49
C TYR A 111 1.23 6.44 7.94
N GLU A 112 1.16 6.66 9.25
CA GLU A 112 0.27 7.66 9.83
C GLU A 112 0.66 9.08 9.41
N THR A 113 -0.33 9.95 9.35
CA THR A 113 -0.15 11.39 9.09
C THR A 113 -0.43 12.25 10.31
N ILE A 114 -0.79 11.62 11.42
CA ILE A 114 -0.94 12.24 12.74
C ILE A 114 -0.17 11.37 13.74
N SER A 115 0.66 11.99 14.55
CA SER A 115 1.33 11.32 15.65
C SER A 115 1.22 12.13 16.94
N GLY A 116 1.03 11.45 18.05
CA GLY A 116 0.95 12.05 19.38
C GLY A 116 1.14 10.97 20.44
N ASN A 117 1.43 11.39 21.66
CA ASN A 117 1.59 10.47 22.78
C ASN A 117 0.49 10.70 23.81
N ASP A 118 0.08 9.63 24.45
CA ASP A 118 -0.80 9.72 25.61
C ASP A 118 -0.18 10.60 26.70
N ILE A 119 -1.01 11.35 27.38
CA ILE A 119 -0.57 12.18 28.49
C ILE A 119 -1.31 11.81 29.78
N VAL A 120 -0.59 11.89 30.87
CA VAL A 120 -1.15 11.87 32.22
C VAL A 120 -0.84 13.18 32.88
N LYS A 121 -1.86 13.88 33.39
CA LYS A 121 -1.67 15.17 34.05
C LYS A 121 -2.57 15.31 35.27
N MET A 122 -2.11 16.07 36.22
CA MET A 122 -2.92 16.50 37.36
C MET A 122 -3.93 17.56 36.90
N PHE A 123 -5.07 17.57 37.55
CA PHE A 123 -6.12 18.60 37.28
C PHE A 123 -5.57 20.01 37.39
N ARG A 124 -5.82 20.81 36.35
CA ARG A 124 -5.30 22.19 36.22
C ARG A 124 -3.78 22.35 36.11
N ASN A 125 -3.04 21.27 35.99
CA ASN A 125 -1.60 21.36 35.65
C ASN A 125 -1.42 21.96 34.25
N GLU A 126 -0.28 22.63 34.00
CA GLU A 126 0.02 23.31 32.73
C GLU A 126 0.39 22.36 31.58
N THR A 127 0.56 21.06 31.84
CA THR A 127 0.87 20.08 30.79
C THR A 127 -0.16 20.12 29.69
N GLN A 128 0.30 20.23 28.45
CA GLN A 128 -0.53 20.26 27.26
C GLN A 128 -0.36 19.00 26.44
N PHE A 129 -1.38 18.62 25.70
CA PHE A 129 -1.29 17.60 24.68
C PHE A 129 -0.69 18.18 23.40
N TYR A 130 0.20 17.45 22.75
CA TYR A 130 0.81 17.79 21.47
C TYR A 130 0.56 16.69 20.46
N ALA A 131 0.21 17.07 19.24
CA ALA A 131 0.19 16.16 18.10
C ALA A 131 0.91 16.81 16.92
N LYS A 132 1.63 15.99 16.17
CA LYS A 132 2.28 16.38 14.91
C LYS A 132 1.41 15.94 13.75
N PHE A 133 1.24 16.82 12.80
CA PHE A 133 0.48 16.61 11.57
C PHE A 133 1.42 16.75 10.37
N ILE A 134 1.32 15.81 9.44
CA ILE A 134 2.04 15.84 8.17
C ILE A 134 1.04 15.66 7.03
N ASP A 135 1.42 16.07 5.83
CA ASP A 135 0.65 15.81 4.62
C ASP A 135 0.87 14.39 4.09
N SER A 136 0.18 14.03 3.02
CA SER A 136 0.30 12.73 2.37
C SER A 136 1.64 12.47 1.67
N SER A 137 2.52 13.45 1.63
CA SER A 137 3.91 13.36 1.14
C SER A 137 4.94 13.33 2.29
N GLY A 138 4.48 13.38 3.55
CA GLY A 138 5.31 13.36 4.74
C GLY A 138 5.87 14.72 5.18
N ASN A 139 5.45 15.82 4.54
CA ASN A 139 5.90 17.15 4.94
C ASN A 139 5.10 17.68 6.13
N PRO A 140 5.71 18.46 7.04
CA PRO A 140 4.99 19.10 8.14
C PRO A 140 3.81 19.93 7.63
N LEU A 141 2.66 19.75 8.24
CA LEU A 141 1.47 20.55 7.94
C LEU A 141 1.56 21.89 8.68
N ALA A 142 2.32 22.84 8.12
CA ALA A 142 2.62 24.12 8.75
C ALA A 142 1.46 25.12 8.68
N LYS A 143 1.18 25.81 9.78
CA LYS A 143 0.19 26.90 9.89
C LYS A 143 -1.21 26.53 9.39
N ARG A 144 -1.62 25.27 9.62
CA ARG A 144 -2.94 24.77 9.24
C ARG A 144 -3.84 24.60 10.45
N ALA A 145 -5.11 24.88 10.26
CA ALA A 145 -6.13 24.58 11.25
C ALA A 145 -6.36 23.07 11.30
N VAL A 146 -6.20 22.48 12.47
CA VAL A 146 -6.47 21.07 12.78
C VAL A 146 -7.52 20.98 13.88
N THR A 147 -8.21 19.85 13.95
CA THR A 147 -9.30 19.68 14.91
C THR A 147 -8.99 18.54 15.87
N PHE A 148 -9.24 18.76 17.13
CA PHE A 148 -9.25 17.76 18.19
C PHE A 148 -10.67 17.55 18.68
N ASN A 149 -11.03 16.33 19.01
CA ASN A 149 -12.27 15.99 19.70
C ASN A 149 -11.94 15.31 21.01
N ILE A 150 -12.50 15.81 22.11
CA ILE A 150 -12.48 15.16 23.41
C ILE A 150 -13.91 15.19 23.95
N ASN A 151 -14.44 14.04 24.31
CA ASN A 151 -15.74 13.90 24.93
C ASN A 151 -16.87 14.62 24.14
N GLY A 152 -16.82 14.55 22.80
CA GLY A 152 -17.81 15.17 21.91
C GLY A 152 -17.61 16.67 21.67
N VAL A 153 -16.62 17.31 22.32
CA VAL A 153 -16.31 18.72 22.12
C VAL A 153 -15.17 18.87 21.13
N PHE A 154 -15.36 19.73 20.13
CA PHE A 154 -14.39 19.99 19.08
C PHE A 154 -13.58 21.25 19.36
N TYR A 155 -12.27 21.15 19.19
CA TYR A 155 -11.32 22.23 19.40
C TYR A 155 -10.47 22.42 18.16
N THR A 156 -10.51 23.59 17.56
CA THR A 156 -9.63 23.95 16.43
C THR A 156 -8.36 24.59 16.96
N ARG A 157 -7.21 24.17 16.42
CA ARG A 157 -5.89 24.73 16.73
C ARG A 157 -5.10 24.86 15.44
N ASN A 158 -4.20 25.84 15.38
CA ASN A 158 -3.26 25.96 14.28
C ASN A 158 -1.97 25.22 14.62
N THR A 159 -1.43 24.53 13.65
CA THR A 159 -0.10 23.94 13.73
C THR A 159 0.96 25.05 13.65
N ASP A 160 2.12 24.79 14.24
CA ASP A 160 3.32 25.61 14.05
C ASP A 160 4.03 25.28 12.71
N ASP A 161 5.21 25.87 12.47
CA ASP A 161 5.99 25.65 11.25
C ASP A 161 6.51 24.19 11.12
N SER A 162 6.58 23.46 12.22
CA SER A 162 7.00 22.06 12.28
C SER A 162 5.83 21.08 12.23
N GLY A 163 4.59 21.56 12.06
CA GLY A 163 3.38 20.76 12.01
C GLY A 163 2.82 20.33 13.37
N TYR A 164 3.29 20.90 14.49
CA TYR A 164 2.75 20.59 15.81
C TYR A 164 1.58 21.48 16.16
N ALA A 165 0.51 20.88 16.67
CA ALA A 165 -0.58 21.57 17.33
C ALA A 165 -0.65 21.16 18.80
N LYS A 166 -1.03 22.10 19.66
CA LYS A 166 -1.16 21.88 21.09
C LYS A 166 -2.59 22.12 21.57
N LEU A 167 -2.99 21.33 22.55
CA LEU A 167 -4.28 21.46 23.20
C LEU A 167 -4.13 21.50 24.71
N ASN A 168 -4.62 22.56 25.34
CA ASN A 168 -4.74 22.62 26.77
C ASN A 168 -5.99 21.86 27.22
N ILE A 169 -5.83 20.89 28.11
CA ILE A 169 -6.90 20.02 28.58
C ILE A 169 -7.18 20.36 30.06
N ASN A 170 -8.39 20.90 30.34
CA ASN A 170 -8.84 21.23 31.68
C ASN A 170 -10.13 20.47 32.03
N LEU A 171 -10.13 19.18 31.78
CA LEU A 171 -11.23 18.28 32.14
C LEU A 171 -11.09 17.83 33.59
N ARG A 172 -12.22 17.43 34.20
CA ARG A 172 -12.21 16.80 35.54
C ARG A 172 -11.37 15.53 35.53
N PRO A 173 -10.89 15.04 36.68
CA PRO A 173 -10.18 13.77 36.73
C PRO A 173 -11.00 12.64 36.10
N GLY A 174 -10.34 11.85 35.24
CA GLY A 174 -10.94 10.78 34.48
C GLY A 174 -10.04 10.35 33.32
N THR A 175 -10.44 9.32 32.59
CA THR A 175 -9.78 8.86 31.36
C THR A 175 -10.62 9.31 30.16
N TYR A 176 -9.96 9.90 29.19
CA TYR A 176 -10.61 10.48 28.00
C TYR A 176 -9.91 9.98 26.75
N ILE A 177 -10.69 9.77 25.68
CA ILE A 177 -10.18 9.54 24.34
C ILE A 177 -10.13 10.88 23.61
N LEU A 178 -8.93 11.21 23.11
CA LEU A 178 -8.72 12.35 22.24
C LEU A 178 -8.57 11.85 20.79
N THR A 179 -9.40 12.36 19.90
CA THR A 179 -9.30 12.11 18.46
C THR A 179 -8.79 13.37 17.76
N ALA A 180 -7.79 13.23 16.92
CA ALA A 180 -7.26 14.32 16.11
C ALA A 180 -7.62 14.11 14.63
N TYR A 181 -7.95 15.17 13.93
CA TYR A 181 -8.35 15.15 12.52
C TYR A 181 -7.37 15.97 11.69
N ASN A 182 -6.82 15.33 10.66
CA ASN A 182 -5.95 15.98 9.70
C ASN A 182 -6.80 16.52 8.53
N PRO A 183 -6.83 17.84 8.28
CA PRO A 183 -7.72 18.44 7.28
C PRO A 183 -7.39 18.07 5.84
N VAL A 184 -6.19 17.61 5.55
CA VAL A 184 -5.80 17.15 4.18
C VAL A 184 -6.16 15.70 3.91
N ASN A 185 -6.67 14.98 4.91
CA ASN A 185 -7.03 13.57 4.82
C ASN A 185 -8.55 13.33 4.86
N ASN A 186 -9.35 14.40 4.80
CA ASN A 186 -10.82 14.32 4.77
C ASN A 186 -11.35 14.29 3.32
#